data_8c7652807ff995ea2723334c7ff9c2f9
#
_entry.id   8c7652807ff995ea2723334c7ff9c2f9
#
_cell.length_a   1.000
_cell.length_b   1.000
_cell.length_c   1.000
_cell.angle_alpha   90.00
_cell.angle_beta   90.00
_cell.angle_gamma   90.00
#
_symmetry.space_group_name_H-M   'P 1'
#
loop_
_entity.id
_entity.type
_entity.pdbx_description
1 polymer ?
#
loop_
_entity_poly.entity_id
_entity_poly.type
_entity_poly.pdbx_seq_one_letter_code
_entity_poly.pdbx_strand_id
1 'polypeptide(L)'
;GHISLVVPVAHIWYFRSLPNKIGYLLGLPSKKLDSVIYYERYIVIQPGAAAELEGHEDLARLDLLSEDEYLEIVDKLPRENSMLEDSDPNKFICKMGADAIYDLLKSVDLDSLSYELRHRADTDTSQQRKTEALKRLQVVESFRASKNRNKPEWMVLKVVPVTPPELRPLVPLDGGRFATSDLNDLYRRVIIRNNRLKRLIEIKAPEVILRNEKRMLQEAVDSLLDNSRKSSVVKTESNRPLKSLSDSLKGKQGRFRQNLLGKRVD
;
A
#
# COMPACT_ATOMS: atom_id res chain seq x y z
N GLY A 1 11.78 17.08 -7.86
CA GLY A 1 12.09 16.43 -6.63
C GLY A 1 11.26 15.19 -6.33
N HIS A 2 11.83 14.35 -5.54
CA HIS A 2 11.17 13.14 -5.06
C HIS A 2 11.73 12.74 -3.69
N ILE A 3 10.97 11.93 -2.96
CA ILE A 3 11.37 11.34 -1.69
C ILE A 3 11.56 9.84 -1.93
N SER A 4 12.80 9.35 -1.79
CA SER A 4 13.08 7.91 -1.85
C SER A 4 12.73 7.29 -0.50
N LEU A 5 11.77 6.37 -0.50
CA LEU A 5 11.31 5.70 0.72
C LEU A 5 12.24 4.56 1.10
N VAL A 6 12.53 4.44 2.39
CA VAL A 6 13.37 3.36 2.94
C VAL A 6 12.69 2.00 2.80
N VAL A 7 11.36 1.98 2.95
CA VAL A 7 10.54 0.81 2.72
C VAL A 7 9.37 1.18 1.81
N PRO A 8 8.82 0.24 1.04
CA PRO A 8 7.66 0.51 0.19
C PRO A 8 6.43 0.89 1.02
N VAL A 9 5.54 1.68 0.44
CA VAL A 9 4.21 1.98 0.98
C VAL A 9 3.15 1.73 -0.07
N ALA A 10 1.97 1.26 0.34
CA ALA A 10 0.85 1.07 -0.55
C ALA A 10 0.18 2.43 -0.83
N HIS A 11 -0.21 2.66 -2.08
CA HIS A 11 -0.90 3.88 -2.47
C HIS A 11 -2.36 3.81 -2.03
N ILE A 12 -2.77 4.68 -1.12
CA ILE A 12 -4.10 4.66 -0.48
C ILE A 12 -5.26 4.73 -1.49
N TRP A 13 -5.08 5.37 -2.64
CA TRP A 13 -6.12 5.45 -3.67
C TRP A 13 -6.52 4.08 -4.22
N TYR A 14 -5.65 3.08 -4.10
CA TYR A 14 -5.86 1.76 -4.70
C TYR A 14 -6.30 0.69 -3.71
N PHE A 15 -6.43 1.02 -2.42
CA PHE A 15 -6.96 0.09 -1.42
C PHE A 15 -8.04 0.68 -0.51
N ARG A 16 -8.23 2.00 -0.52
CA ARG A 16 -9.27 2.69 0.28
C ARG A 16 -10.40 3.27 -0.57
N SER A 17 -10.32 3.20 -1.88
CA SER A 17 -11.41 3.58 -2.78
C SER A 17 -12.22 2.37 -3.22
N LEU A 18 -13.40 2.61 -3.74
CA LEU A 18 -14.21 1.58 -4.38
C LEU A 18 -14.14 1.77 -5.91
N PRO A 19 -13.80 0.74 -6.66
CA PRO A 19 -13.39 -0.58 -6.19
C PRO A 19 -12.00 -0.60 -5.55
N ASN A 20 -11.78 -1.51 -4.59
CA ASN A 20 -10.46 -1.76 -4.01
C ASN A 20 -9.61 -2.54 -5.01
N LYS A 21 -8.81 -1.83 -5.80
CA LYS A 21 -8.05 -2.44 -6.91
C LYS A 21 -7.03 -3.46 -6.45
N ILE A 22 -6.27 -3.15 -5.40
CA ILE A 22 -5.30 -4.10 -4.84
C ILE A 22 -6.00 -5.35 -4.33
N GLY A 23 -7.07 -5.17 -3.56
CA GLY A 23 -7.85 -6.30 -3.04
C GLY A 23 -8.46 -7.15 -4.14
N TYR A 24 -8.95 -6.52 -5.21
CA TYR A 24 -9.53 -7.23 -6.34
C TYR A 24 -8.52 -8.05 -7.13
N LEU A 25 -7.32 -7.55 -7.33
CA LEU A 25 -6.27 -8.32 -8.01
C LEU A 25 -5.79 -9.49 -7.15
N LEU A 26 -5.67 -9.30 -5.85
CA LEU A 26 -5.17 -10.35 -4.95
C LEU A 26 -6.26 -11.30 -4.44
N GLY A 27 -7.52 -10.93 -4.58
CA GLY A 27 -8.62 -11.72 -3.99
C GLY A 27 -8.69 -11.56 -2.47
N LEU A 28 -8.26 -10.42 -1.95
CA LEU A 28 -8.27 -10.13 -0.51
C LEU A 28 -9.39 -9.15 -0.18
N PRO A 29 -10.26 -9.48 0.78
CA PRO A 29 -11.21 -8.51 1.32
C PRO A 29 -10.48 -7.32 1.94
N SER A 30 -11.09 -6.14 1.87
CA SER A 30 -10.48 -4.87 2.33
C SER A 30 -9.97 -4.94 3.77
N LYS A 31 -10.70 -5.59 4.66
CA LYS A 31 -10.31 -5.72 6.07
C LYS A 31 -9.04 -6.55 6.24
N LYS A 32 -8.91 -7.65 5.50
CA LYS A 32 -7.69 -8.47 5.52
C LYS A 32 -6.51 -7.72 4.93
N LEU A 33 -6.72 -7.04 3.81
CA LEU A 33 -5.69 -6.23 3.17
C LEU A 33 -5.18 -5.13 4.09
N ASP A 34 -6.09 -4.40 4.76
CA ASP A 34 -5.72 -3.37 5.74
C ASP A 34 -4.85 -3.92 6.86
N SER A 35 -5.18 -5.09 7.39
CA SER A 35 -4.40 -5.70 8.49
C SER A 35 -2.97 -6.02 8.09
N VAL A 36 -2.73 -6.33 6.83
CA VAL A 36 -1.38 -6.55 6.30
C VAL A 36 -0.66 -5.22 6.06
N ILE A 37 -1.31 -4.26 5.40
CA ILE A 37 -0.70 -2.96 5.07
C ILE A 37 -0.28 -2.21 6.33
N TYR A 38 -1.06 -2.28 7.39
CA TYR A 38 -0.80 -1.56 8.65
C TYR A 38 -0.09 -2.39 9.72
N TYR A 39 0.58 -3.48 9.32
CA TYR A 39 1.48 -4.26 10.20
C TYR A 39 0.78 -4.90 11.39
N GLU A 40 -0.49 -5.28 11.24
CA GLU A 40 -1.23 -6.03 12.26
C GLU A 40 -1.07 -7.55 12.10
N ARG A 41 -0.93 -8.01 10.85
CA ARG A 41 -0.85 -9.43 10.48
C ARG A 41 0.23 -9.67 9.45
N TYR A 42 0.83 -10.86 9.52
CA TYR A 42 1.65 -11.40 8.44
C TYR A 42 0.77 -12.01 7.36
N ILE A 43 1.26 -12.02 6.13
CA ILE A 43 0.62 -12.74 5.02
C ILE A 43 1.61 -13.72 4.41
N VAL A 44 1.13 -14.94 4.16
CA VAL A 44 1.93 -15.98 3.51
C VAL A 44 2.04 -15.68 2.02
N ILE A 45 3.26 -15.49 1.56
CA ILE A 45 3.57 -15.33 0.13
C ILE A 45 3.86 -16.70 -0.47
N GLN A 46 4.61 -17.53 0.24
CA GLN A 46 4.95 -18.89 -0.15
C GLN A 46 5.03 -19.77 1.09
N PRO A 47 4.20 -20.82 1.19
CA PRO A 47 4.24 -21.71 2.35
C PRO A 47 5.55 -22.49 2.45
N GLY A 48 6.06 -23.00 1.33
CA GLY A 48 7.28 -23.79 1.30
C GLY A 48 7.24 -24.97 2.28
N ALA A 49 8.33 -25.24 2.94
CA ALA A 49 8.46 -26.33 3.91
C ALA A 49 7.58 -26.14 5.16
N ALA A 50 7.05 -24.95 5.40
CA ALA A 50 6.14 -24.71 6.53
C ALA A 50 4.85 -25.52 6.40
N ALA A 51 4.38 -25.79 5.20
CA ALA A 51 3.20 -26.63 4.96
C ALA A 51 3.43 -28.12 5.28
N GLU A 52 4.65 -28.53 5.50
CA GLU A 52 5.01 -29.90 5.92
C GLU A 52 5.06 -30.06 7.44
N LEU A 53 4.97 -28.95 8.19
CA LEU A 53 4.97 -28.98 9.64
C LEU A 53 3.64 -29.51 10.19
N GLU A 54 3.72 -30.29 11.25
CA GLU A 54 2.52 -30.81 11.93
C GLU A 54 1.64 -29.65 12.41
N GLY A 55 0.37 -29.67 12.09
CA GLY A 55 -0.59 -28.64 12.42
C GLY A 55 -0.67 -27.49 11.44
N HIS A 56 0.17 -27.48 10.41
CA HIS A 56 0.24 -26.41 9.39
C HIS A 56 0.09 -26.94 7.96
N GLU A 57 -0.46 -28.15 7.79
CA GLU A 57 -0.61 -28.81 6.49
C GLU A 57 -1.53 -28.04 5.54
N ASP A 58 -2.45 -27.26 6.09
CA ASP A 58 -3.39 -26.42 5.31
C ASP A 58 -2.84 -25.03 4.97
N LEU A 59 -1.61 -24.73 5.40
CA LEU A 59 -1.02 -23.42 5.17
C LEU A 59 -0.92 -23.12 3.68
N ALA A 60 -1.48 -22.00 3.26
CA ALA A 60 -1.57 -21.62 1.86
C ALA A 60 -1.16 -20.18 1.65
N ARG A 61 -0.79 -19.87 0.40
CA ARG A 61 -0.58 -18.50 -0.05
C ARG A 61 -1.80 -17.64 0.29
N LEU A 62 -1.59 -16.42 0.74
CA LEU A 62 -2.57 -15.43 1.18
C LEU A 62 -3.16 -15.68 2.56
N ASP A 63 -2.75 -16.73 3.25
CA ASP A 63 -3.16 -16.91 4.65
C ASP A 63 -2.57 -15.81 5.53
N LEU A 64 -3.37 -15.33 6.46
CA LEU A 64 -2.94 -14.35 7.45
C LEU A 64 -2.50 -15.05 8.73
N LEU A 65 -1.37 -14.63 9.26
CA LEU A 65 -0.82 -15.16 10.51
C LEU A 65 -0.67 -14.05 11.53
N SER A 66 -0.99 -14.36 12.78
CA SER A 66 -0.60 -13.51 13.90
C SER A 66 0.91 -13.58 14.11
N GLU A 67 1.47 -12.67 14.89
CA GLU A 67 2.88 -12.71 15.26
C GLU A 67 3.25 -14.03 15.95
N ASP A 68 2.41 -14.50 16.86
CA ASP A 68 2.64 -15.76 17.58
C ASP A 68 2.65 -16.97 16.65
N GLU A 69 1.71 -17.04 15.73
CA GLU A 69 1.67 -18.10 14.72
C GLU A 69 2.90 -18.07 13.81
N TYR A 70 3.30 -16.88 13.38
CA TYR A 70 4.49 -16.70 12.56
C TYR A 70 5.75 -17.15 13.28
N LEU A 71 5.95 -16.72 14.52
CA LEU A 71 7.11 -17.10 15.33
C LEU A 71 7.16 -18.60 15.61
N GLU A 72 6.01 -19.22 15.86
CA GLU A 72 5.92 -20.67 16.05
C GLU A 72 6.40 -21.43 14.80
N ILE A 73 5.97 -21.01 13.63
CA ILE A 73 6.39 -21.64 12.37
C ILE A 73 7.89 -21.46 12.14
N VAL A 74 8.40 -20.24 12.29
CA VAL A 74 9.82 -19.93 12.10
C VAL A 74 10.69 -20.75 13.07
N ASP A 75 10.22 -20.91 14.30
CA ASP A 75 10.93 -21.67 15.34
C ASP A 75 11.02 -23.17 15.02
N LYS A 76 9.98 -23.72 14.39
CA LYS A 76 9.94 -25.12 13.97
C LYS A 76 10.70 -25.40 12.70
N LEU A 77 10.93 -24.40 11.85
CA LEU A 77 11.68 -24.57 10.59
C LEU A 77 13.20 -24.63 10.85
N PRO A 78 13.93 -25.43 10.05
CA PRO A 78 15.39 -25.36 10.05
C PRO A 78 15.87 -23.94 9.69
N ARG A 79 16.98 -23.52 10.30
CA ARG A 79 17.57 -22.20 10.01
C ARG A 79 17.95 -22.03 8.55
N GLU A 80 18.35 -23.11 7.89
CA GLU A 80 18.71 -23.13 6.47
C GLU A 80 17.56 -22.71 5.57
N ASN A 81 16.31 -22.87 6.00
CA ASN A 81 15.15 -22.47 5.23
C ASN A 81 15.16 -20.97 4.92
N SER A 82 15.53 -20.13 5.90
CA SER A 82 15.60 -18.68 5.72
C SER A 82 16.73 -18.23 4.80
N MET A 83 17.72 -19.11 4.57
CA MET A 83 18.87 -18.83 3.72
C MET A 83 18.66 -19.25 2.27
N LEU A 84 17.57 -19.94 1.98
CA LEU A 84 17.23 -20.34 0.62
C LEU A 84 17.01 -19.11 -0.27
N GLU A 85 17.27 -19.28 -1.57
CA GLU A 85 16.91 -18.24 -2.54
C GLU A 85 15.39 -18.09 -2.60
N ASP A 86 14.91 -16.88 -2.89
CA ASP A 86 13.46 -16.61 -2.99
C ASP A 86 12.78 -17.42 -4.10
N SER A 87 13.57 -17.84 -5.10
CA SER A 87 13.11 -18.72 -6.18
C SER A 87 12.94 -20.18 -5.75
N ASP A 88 13.47 -20.59 -4.60
CA ASP A 88 13.35 -21.95 -4.10
C ASP A 88 11.94 -22.20 -3.57
N PRO A 89 11.20 -23.20 -4.12
CA PRO A 89 9.83 -23.46 -3.70
C PRO A 89 9.70 -23.96 -2.26
N ASN A 90 10.78 -24.40 -1.63
CA ASN A 90 10.79 -24.85 -0.23
C ASN A 90 10.93 -23.70 0.77
N LYS A 91 11.30 -22.51 0.31
CA LYS A 91 11.44 -21.36 1.22
C LYS A 91 10.08 -20.92 1.75
N PHE A 92 9.98 -20.76 3.06
CA PHE A 92 8.85 -20.11 3.71
C PHE A 92 9.02 -18.61 3.59
N ILE A 93 8.11 -17.95 2.85
CA ILE A 93 8.12 -16.49 2.68
C ILE A 93 6.82 -15.94 3.24
N CYS A 94 6.95 -15.12 4.27
CA CYS A 94 5.84 -14.51 4.97
C CYS A 94 6.25 -13.12 5.41
N LYS A 95 5.49 -12.10 5.06
CA LYS A 95 5.86 -10.70 5.26
C LYS A 95 4.68 -9.88 5.77
N MET A 96 4.97 -8.67 6.19
CA MET A 96 3.99 -7.63 6.55
C MET A 96 4.16 -6.39 5.69
N GLY A 97 3.13 -5.56 5.68
CA GLY A 97 3.17 -4.23 5.07
C GLY A 97 3.15 -4.23 3.57
N ALA A 98 3.42 -3.08 2.99
CA ALA A 98 3.39 -2.90 1.54
C ALA A 98 4.45 -3.72 0.81
N ASP A 99 5.53 -4.10 1.49
CA ASP A 99 6.55 -5.00 0.91
C ASP A 99 5.95 -6.36 0.55
N ALA A 100 5.10 -6.90 1.43
CA ALA A 100 4.35 -8.13 1.15
C ALA A 100 3.40 -7.94 -0.04
N ILE A 101 2.68 -6.83 -0.06
CA ILE A 101 1.72 -6.52 -1.13
C ILE A 101 2.44 -6.36 -2.47
N TYR A 102 3.60 -5.72 -2.47
CA TYR A 102 4.43 -5.59 -3.67
C TYR A 102 4.78 -6.96 -4.26
N ASP A 103 5.28 -7.88 -3.44
CA ASP A 103 5.64 -9.22 -3.89
C ASP A 103 4.43 -9.97 -4.45
N LEU A 104 3.29 -9.88 -3.78
CA LEU A 104 2.05 -10.52 -4.21
C LEU A 104 1.56 -9.95 -5.54
N LEU A 105 1.56 -8.62 -5.70
CA LEU A 105 1.13 -7.96 -6.93
C LEU A 105 2.05 -8.29 -8.10
N LYS A 106 3.37 -8.33 -7.85
CA LYS A 106 4.36 -8.63 -8.88
C LYS A 106 4.20 -10.04 -9.45
N SER A 107 3.70 -10.97 -8.64
CA SER A 107 3.51 -12.37 -9.04
C SER A 107 2.12 -12.67 -9.61
N VAL A 108 1.24 -11.68 -9.75
CA VAL A 108 -0.08 -11.88 -10.36
C VAL A 108 0.07 -12.17 -11.86
N ASP A 109 -0.47 -13.31 -12.30
CA ASP A 109 -0.62 -13.63 -13.71
C ASP A 109 -2.00 -13.14 -14.16
N LEU A 110 -2.03 -12.00 -14.83
CA LEU A 110 -3.28 -11.36 -15.26
C LEU A 110 -4.08 -12.22 -16.21
N ASP A 111 -3.42 -12.94 -17.11
CA ASP A 111 -4.11 -13.80 -18.07
C ASP A 111 -4.79 -14.99 -17.39
N SER A 112 -4.08 -15.66 -16.49
CA SER A 112 -4.64 -16.76 -15.69
C SER A 112 -5.78 -16.28 -14.80
N LEU A 113 -5.63 -15.14 -14.15
CA LEU A 113 -6.65 -14.55 -13.28
C LEU A 113 -7.90 -14.15 -14.09
N SER A 114 -7.72 -13.59 -15.28
CA SER A 114 -8.83 -13.28 -16.19
C SER A 114 -9.62 -14.54 -16.54
N TYR A 115 -8.94 -15.59 -16.92
CA TYR A 115 -9.57 -16.88 -17.25
C TYR A 115 -10.33 -17.44 -16.05
N GLU A 116 -9.72 -17.49 -14.89
CA GLU A 116 -10.33 -17.97 -13.65
C GLU A 116 -11.60 -17.21 -13.28
N LEU A 117 -11.56 -15.89 -13.36
CA LEU A 117 -12.70 -15.05 -13.01
C LEU A 117 -13.84 -15.18 -14.02
N ARG A 118 -13.53 -15.31 -15.32
CA ARG A 118 -14.55 -15.59 -16.35
C ARG A 118 -15.23 -16.93 -16.12
N HIS A 119 -14.44 -17.95 -15.83
CA HIS A 119 -14.95 -19.27 -15.51
C HIS A 119 -15.86 -19.24 -14.28
N ARG A 120 -15.44 -18.56 -13.23
CA ARG A 120 -16.24 -18.41 -12.00
C ARG A 120 -17.55 -17.66 -12.26
N ALA A 121 -17.50 -16.61 -13.07
CA ALA A 121 -18.70 -15.84 -13.43
C ALA A 121 -19.71 -16.67 -14.21
N ASP A 122 -19.24 -17.64 -15.02
CA ASP A 122 -20.10 -18.51 -15.81
C ASP A 122 -20.64 -19.70 -15.03
N THR A 123 -19.87 -20.25 -14.10
CA THR A 123 -20.17 -21.57 -13.49
C THR A 123 -20.58 -21.51 -12.03
N ASP A 124 -20.33 -20.41 -11.31
CA ASP A 124 -20.70 -20.33 -9.90
C ASP A 124 -22.22 -20.35 -9.73
N THR A 125 -22.69 -21.05 -8.69
CA THR A 125 -24.11 -21.14 -8.38
C THR A 125 -24.67 -19.94 -7.63
N SER A 126 -23.80 -19.17 -6.96
CA SER A 126 -24.19 -17.98 -6.21
C SER A 126 -24.16 -16.74 -7.10
N GLN A 127 -25.30 -16.05 -7.20
CA GLN A 127 -25.39 -14.79 -7.95
C GLN A 127 -24.46 -13.71 -7.37
N GLN A 128 -24.30 -13.69 -6.05
CA GLN A 128 -23.40 -12.75 -5.38
C GLN A 128 -21.94 -12.98 -5.77
N ARG A 129 -21.50 -14.23 -5.78
CA ARG A 129 -20.12 -14.58 -6.19
C ARG A 129 -19.88 -14.33 -7.67
N LYS A 130 -20.87 -14.57 -8.54
CA LYS A 130 -20.79 -14.22 -9.97
C LYS A 130 -20.61 -12.72 -10.16
N THR A 131 -21.39 -11.91 -9.47
CA THR A 131 -21.31 -10.45 -9.54
C THR A 131 -19.94 -9.94 -9.06
N GLU A 132 -19.45 -10.50 -7.97
CA GLU A 132 -18.13 -10.18 -7.43
C GLU A 132 -17.01 -10.53 -8.42
N ALA A 133 -17.09 -11.72 -9.04
CA ALA A 133 -16.14 -12.14 -10.06
C ALA A 133 -16.12 -11.19 -11.25
N LEU A 134 -17.29 -10.71 -11.70
CA LEU A 134 -17.39 -9.74 -12.81
C LEU A 134 -16.79 -8.38 -12.45
N LYS A 135 -17.01 -7.91 -11.23
CA LYS A 135 -16.40 -6.66 -10.75
C LYS A 135 -14.88 -6.74 -10.69
N ARG A 136 -14.36 -7.85 -10.17
CA ARG A 136 -12.92 -8.11 -10.16
C ARG A 136 -12.35 -8.20 -11.58
N LEU A 137 -13.08 -8.86 -12.48
CA LEU A 137 -12.68 -9.02 -13.87
C LEU A 137 -12.49 -7.67 -14.57
N GLN A 138 -13.35 -6.68 -14.30
CA GLN A 138 -13.19 -5.34 -14.86
C GLN A 138 -11.85 -4.72 -14.51
N VAL A 139 -11.40 -4.86 -13.28
CA VAL A 139 -10.09 -4.36 -12.82
C VAL A 139 -8.96 -5.13 -13.51
N VAL A 140 -9.06 -6.44 -13.56
CA VAL A 140 -8.07 -7.31 -14.23
C VAL A 140 -7.93 -6.94 -15.71
N GLU A 141 -9.04 -6.77 -16.41
CA GLU A 141 -9.03 -6.40 -17.84
C GLU A 141 -8.42 -5.01 -18.07
N SER A 142 -8.63 -4.06 -17.16
CA SER A 142 -7.98 -2.75 -17.23
C SER A 142 -6.45 -2.87 -17.20
N PHE A 143 -5.93 -3.73 -16.34
CA PHE A 143 -4.49 -3.98 -16.26
C PHE A 143 -3.96 -4.77 -17.47
N ARG A 144 -4.73 -5.74 -17.96
CA ARG A 144 -4.36 -6.47 -19.17
C ARG A 144 -4.27 -5.56 -20.39
N ALA A 145 -5.26 -4.67 -20.56
CA ALA A 145 -5.29 -3.70 -21.66
C ALA A 145 -4.12 -2.71 -21.61
N SER A 146 -3.58 -2.43 -20.44
CA SER A 146 -2.50 -1.46 -20.23
C SER A 146 -1.18 -2.08 -19.78
N LYS A 147 -0.99 -3.39 -19.94
CA LYS A 147 0.16 -4.14 -19.38
C LYS A 147 1.54 -3.58 -19.77
N ASN A 148 1.66 -2.88 -20.89
CA ASN A 148 2.91 -2.24 -21.31
C ASN A 148 3.11 -0.86 -20.69
N ARG A 149 2.07 -0.30 -20.07
CA ARG A 149 2.05 1.05 -19.50
C ARG A 149 1.83 1.05 -17.98
N ASN A 150 1.18 0.01 -17.47
CA ASN A 150 0.88 -0.14 -16.06
C ASN A 150 1.16 -1.56 -15.60
N LYS A 151 1.78 -1.67 -14.43
CA LYS A 151 2.03 -2.95 -13.77
C LYS A 151 1.32 -2.94 -12.41
N PRO A 152 0.71 -4.07 -11.98
CA PRO A 152 0.03 -4.14 -10.69
C PRO A 152 0.89 -3.68 -9.50
N GLU A 153 2.18 -4.06 -9.47
CA GLU A 153 3.10 -3.70 -8.39
C GLU A 153 3.39 -2.20 -8.30
N TRP A 154 3.05 -1.41 -9.32
CA TRP A 154 3.21 0.05 -9.27
C TRP A 154 2.16 0.74 -8.39
N MET A 155 1.15 0.02 -7.92
CA MET A 155 0.25 0.51 -6.87
C MET A 155 0.92 0.56 -5.49
N VAL A 156 2.15 0.05 -5.40
CA VAL A 156 3.03 0.18 -4.24
C VAL A 156 4.14 1.16 -4.58
N LEU A 157 4.32 2.17 -3.75
CA LEU A 157 5.27 3.26 -3.97
C LEU A 157 6.60 2.96 -3.29
N LYS A 158 7.69 3.12 -4.03
CA LYS A 158 9.06 3.15 -3.52
C LYS A 158 9.60 4.57 -3.48
N VAL A 159 8.97 5.47 -4.23
CA VAL A 159 9.33 6.87 -4.36
C VAL A 159 8.06 7.70 -4.32
N VAL A 160 8.09 8.80 -3.57
CA VAL A 160 7.00 9.77 -3.53
C VAL A 160 7.42 11.01 -4.31
N PRO A 161 6.71 11.36 -5.40
CA PRO A 161 7.02 12.60 -6.12
C PRO A 161 6.62 13.82 -5.28
N VAL A 162 7.39 14.88 -5.38
CA VAL A 162 7.12 16.15 -4.69
C VAL A 162 6.59 17.15 -5.71
N THR A 163 5.44 17.75 -5.41
CA THR A 163 4.83 18.75 -6.28
C THR A 163 5.71 20.01 -6.35
N PRO A 164 5.69 20.73 -7.50
CA PRO A 164 6.46 21.99 -7.61
C PRO A 164 6.08 23.02 -6.54
N PRO A 165 7.02 23.88 -6.15
CA PRO A 165 6.74 24.92 -5.14
C PRO A 165 5.57 25.83 -5.47
N GLU A 166 5.30 26.07 -6.74
CA GLU A 166 4.17 26.91 -7.16
C GLU A 166 2.81 26.34 -6.75
N LEU A 167 2.72 25.01 -6.60
CA LEU A 167 1.48 24.33 -6.19
C LEU A 167 1.33 24.22 -4.68
N ARG A 168 2.36 24.61 -3.91
CA ARG A 168 2.34 24.62 -2.44
C ARG A 168 3.02 25.90 -1.89
N PRO A 169 2.50 27.06 -2.26
CA PRO A 169 3.19 28.31 -2.00
C PRO A 169 3.25 28.67 -0.52
N LEU A 170 4.30 29.40 -0.17
CA LEU A 170 4.45 30.10 1.10
C LEU A 170 3.94 31.52 0.87
N VAL A 171 2.84 31.89 1.54
CA VAL A 171 2.19 33.18 1.36
C VAL A 171 2.51 34.09 2.54
N PRO A 172 3.09 35.29 2.32
CA PRO A 172 3.33 36.23 3.40
C PRO A 172 2.01 36.78 3.95
N LEU A 173 1.94 36.85 5.28
CA LEU A 173 0.83 37.46 6.01
C LEU A 173 1.30 38.77 6.64
N ASP A 174 0.33 39.61 7.06
CA ASP A 174 0.64 40.84 7.81
C ASP A 174 1.38 40.52 9.12
N GLY A 175 2.38 41.29 9.47
CA GLY A 175 3.16 41.12 10.69
C GLY A 175 4.37 40.18 10.56
N GLY A 176 4.88 39.96 9.35
CA GLY A 176 6.09 39.16 9.10
C GLY A 176 5.90 37.64 9.24
N ARG A 177 4.66 37.17 9.33
CA ARG A 177 4.32 35.73 9.36
C ARG A 177 4.06 35.23 7.96
N PHE A 178 4.27 33.92 7.76
CA PHE A 178 3.96 33.24 6.52
C PHE A 178 2.88 32.18 6.75
N ALA A 179 1.89 32.14 5.85
CA ALA A 179 0.98 31.01 5.74
C ALA A 179 1.54 30.04 4.72
N THR A 180 1.58 28.78 5.08
CA THR A 180 2.05 27.73 4.18
C THR A 180 0.88 26.81 3.81
N SER A 181 0.96 26.18 2.64
CA SER A 181 0.04 25.12 2.25
C SER A 181 0.15 23.95 3.23
N ASP A 182 -0.97 23.30 3.51
CA ASP A 182 -1.01 22.07 4.31
C ASP A 182 -0.11 20.98 3.71
N LEU A 183 0.09 20.99 2.38
CA LEU A 183 0.98 20.06 1.70
C LEU A 183 2.42 20.12 2.21
N ASN A 184 2.92 21.29 2.55
CA ASN A 184 4.28 21.42 3.09
C ASN A 184 4.43 20.68 4.42
N ASP A 185 3.43 20.77 5.29
CA ASP A 185 3.43 20.04 6.55
C ASP A 185 3.32 18.52 6.32
N LEU A 186 2.46 18.10 5.41
CA LEU A 186 2.29 16.68 5.08
C LEU A 186 3.56 16.07 4.45
N TYR A 187 4.22 16.79 3.54
CA TYR A 187 5.53 16.36 3.01
C TYR A 187 6.58 16.28 4.10
N ARG A 188 6.63 17.28 4.98
CA ARG A 188 7.59 17.29 6.09
C ARG A 188 7.40 16.07 6.99
N ARG A 189 6.18 15.69 7.30
CA ARG A 189 5.87 14.49 8.10
C ARG A 189 6.43 13.22 7.44
N VAL A 190 6.26 13.09 6.13
CA VAL A 190 6.80 11.94 5.39
C VAL A 190 8.33 11.92 5.47
N ILE A 191 8.98 13.05 5.25
CA ILE A 191 10.45 13.15 5.29
C ILE A 191 10.99 12.79 6.67
N ILE A 192 10.38 13.34 7.73
CA ILE A 192 10.81 13.08 9.11
C ILE A 192 10.65 11.58 9.46
N ARG A 193 9.51 10.99 9.12
CA ARG A 193 9.25 9.57 9.37
C ARG A 193 10.19 8.66 8.59
N ASN A 194 10.44 9.00 7.33
CA ASN A 194 11.35 8.25 6.47
C ASN A 194 12.79 8.28 7.03
N ASN A 195 13.28 9.45 7.38
CA ASN A 195 14.62 9.61 7.94
C ASN A 195 14.78 8.91 9.28
N ARG A 196 13.77 8.98 10.14
CA ARG A 196 13.76 8.28 11.42
C ARG A 196 13.82 6.77 11.24
N LEU A 197 13.01 6.24 10.34
CA LEU A 197 13.02 4.80 10.03
C LEU A 197 14.37 4.36 9.48
N LYS A 198 14.96 5.14 8.59
CA LYS A 198 16.29 4.86 8.04
C LYS A 198 17.33 4.72 9.16
N ARG A 199 17.32 5.64 10.11
CA ARG A 199 18.23 5.62 11.26
C ARG A 199 18.00 4.37 12.14
N LEU A 200 16.73 4.04 12.40
CA LEU A 200 16.39 2.87 13.22
C LEU A 200 16.80 1.56 12.55
N ILE A 201 16.71 1.46 11.23
CA ILE A 201 17.21 0.31 10.49
C ILE A 201 18.74 0.21 10.59
N GLU A 202 19.43 1.34 10.44
CA GLU A 202 20.91 1.40 10.53
C GLU A 202 21.43 0.94 11.87
N ILE A 203 20.77 1.31 12.96
CA ILE A 203 21.17 0.89 14.32
C ILE A 203 20.60 -0.48 14.72
N LYS A 204 19.93 -1.18 13.81
CA LYS A 204 19.33 -2.50 14.04
C LYS A 204 18.37 -2.52 15.22
N ALA A 205 17.45 -1.55 15.27
CA ALA A 205 16.42 -1.48 16.31
C ALA A 205 15.58 -2.76 16.35
N PRO A 206 14.96 -3.09 17.50
CA PRO A 206 14.08 -4.26 17.61
C PRO A 206 12.94 -4.24 16.60
N GLU A 207 12.53 -5.41 16.14
CA GLU A 207 11.49 -5.58 15.11
C GLU A 207 10.18 -4.88 15.49
N VAL A 208 9.79 -4.91 16.76
CA VAL A 208 8.56 -4.24 17.24
C VAL A 208 8.62 -2.74 16.98
N ILE A 209 9.78 -2.12 17.20
CA ILE A 209 10.00 -0.68 16.98
C ILE A 209 10.00 -0.39 15.48
N LEU A 210 10.72 -1.18 14.68
CA LEU A 210 10.76 -1.02 13.23
C LEU A 210 9.36 -1.13 12.61
N ARG A 211 8.58 -2.09 13.04
CA ARG A 211 7.22 -2.33 12.57
C ARG A 211 6.31 -1.13 12.84
N ASN A 212 6.38 -0.58 14.03
CA ASN A 212 5.62 0.61 14.42
C ASN A 212 6.02 1.83 13.56
N GLU A 213 7.31 2.03 13.34
CA GLU A 213 7.79 3.14 12.50
C GLU A 213 7.44 2.97 11.03
N LYS A 214 7.47 1.74 10.51
CA LYS A 214 7.02 1.43 9.15
C LYS A 214 5.54 1.74 8.97
N ARG A 215 4.71 1.38 9.96
CA ARG A 215 3.30 1.71 9.98
C ARG A 215 3.07 3.22 9.97
N MET A 216 3.83 3.95 10.78
CA MET A 216 3.74 5.42 10.84
C MET A 216 4.14 6.08 9.52
N LEU A 217 5.13 5.53 8.81
CA LEU A 217 5.51 6.00 7.47
C LEU A 217 4.37 5.76 6.48
N GLN A 218 3.76 4.58 6.49
CA GLN A 218 2.59 4.28 5.67
C GLN A 218 1.47 5.30 5.94
N GLU A 219 1.17 5.56 7.19
CA GLU A 219 0.13 6.53 7.58
C GLU A 219 0.47 7.97 7.16
N ALA A 220 1.74 8.36 7.22
CA ALA A 220 2.17 9.69 6.78
C ALA A 220 1.98 9.88 5.28
N VAL A 221 2.31 8.87 4.48
CA VAL A 221 2.07 8.90 3.03
C VAL A 221 0.57 8.88 2.72
N ASP A 222 -0.22 8.09 3.46
CA ASP A 222 -1.67 8.09 3.32
C ASP A 222 -2.26 9.49 3.54
N SER A 223 -1.79 10.20 4.56
CA SER A 223 -2.25 11.55 4.87
C SER A 223 -1.89 12.53 3.75
N LEU A 224 -0.71 12.39 3.16
CA LEU A 224 -0.28 13.22 2.04
C LEU A 224 -1.14 12.99 0.80
N LEU A 225 -1.45 11.74 0.49
CA LEU A 225 -2.18 11.37 -0.72
C LEU A 225 -3.69 11.61 -0.59
N ASP A 226 -4.30 11.16 0.50
CA ASP A 226 -5.74 11.36 0.76
C ASP A 226 -6.05 11.27 2.26
N ASN A 227 -5.93 12.41 2.93
CA ASN A 227 -6.13 12.49 4.38
C ASN A 227 -7.57 12.10 4.81
N SER A 228 -8.56 12.40 3.99
CA SER A 228 -9.97 12.12 4.31
C SER A 228 -10.31 10.63 4.33
N ARG A 229 -9.51 9.78 3.68
CA ARG A 229 -9.76 8.33 3.62
C ARG A 229 -9.09 7.55 4.75
N LYS A 230 -8.37 8.24 5.63
CA LYS A 230 -7.75 7.61 6.79
C LYS A 230 -8.76 7.35 7.90
N SER A 231 -8.52 6.31 8.68
CA SER A 231 -9.26 6.04 9.92
C SER A 231 -9.00 7.13 10.97
N SER A 232 -7.80 7.72 10.98
CA SER A 232 -7.41 8.82 11.86
C SER A 232 -6.88 9.98 11.02
N VAL A 233 -7.72 10.99 10.82
CA VAL A 233 -7.44 12.15 9.98
C VAL A 233 -6.48 13.09 10.71
N VAL A 234 -5.41 13.54 10.02
CA VAL A 234 -4.48 14.55 10.55
C VAL A 234 -5.18 15.92 10.55
N LYS A 235 -5.16 16.58 11.70
CA LYS A 235 -5.84 17.86 11.92
C LYS A 235 -4.88 18.94 12.40
N THR A 236 -5.26 20.19 12.19
CA THR A 236 -4.59 21.37 12.75
C THR A 236 -4.92 21.50 14.25
N GLU A 237 -4.23 22.42 14.95
CA GLU A 237 -4.53 22.75 16.34
C GLU A 237 -5.99 23.21 16.54
N SER A 238 -6.57 23.86 15.54
CA SER A 238 -7.98 24.27 15.53
C SER A 238 -8.94 23.13 15.13
N ASN A 239 -8.49 21.91 15.12
CA ASN A 239 -9.27 20.70 14.78
C ASN A 239 -9.78 20.64 13.33
N ARG A 240 -9.15 21.38 12.42
CA ARG A 240 -9.45 21.36 10.99
C ARG A 240 -8.61 20.28 10.29
N PRO A 241 -9.21 19.38 9.46
CA PRO A 241 -8.45 18.42 8.68
C PRO A 241 -7.47 19.11 7.72
N LEU A 242 -6.26 18.58 7.59
CA LEU A 242 -5.30 19.07 6.62
C LEU A 242 -5.73 18.68 5.20
N LYS A 243 -5.57 19.60 4.26
CA LYS A 243 -5.84 19.35 2.85
C LYS A 243 -4.70 18.55 2.22
N SER A 244 -5.02 17.35 1.77
CA SER A 244 -4.10 16.44 1.09
C SER A 244 -3.99 16.74 -0.40
N LEU A 245 -3.17 15.96 -1.13
CA LEU A 245 -3.06 16.06 -2.58
C LEU A 245 -4.40 15.81 -3.27
N SER A 246 -5.16 14.84 -2.81
CA SER A 246 -6.50 14.54 -3.32
C SER A 246 -7.41 15.77 -3.22
N ASP A 247 -7.44 16.44 -2.07
CA ASP A 247 -8.25 17.64 -1.85
C ASP A 247 -7.80 18.80 -2.73
N SER A 248 -6.51 18.92 -2.98
CA SER A 248 -5.94 19.96 -3.83
C SER A 248 -6.31 19.81 -5.31
N LEU A 249 -6.68 18.59 -5.73
CA LEU A 249 -7.07 18.28 -7.11
C LEU A 249 -8.58 18.28 -7.32
N LYS A 250 -9.35 18.21 -6.22
CA LYS A 250 -10.82 18.11 -6.25
C LYS A 250 -11.49 19.49 -6.23
N GLY A 251 -12.70 19.55 -6.82
CA GLY A 251 -13.59 20.69 -6.72
C GLY A 251 -13.18 21.90 -7.57
N LYS A 252 -13.97 22.97 -7.42
CA LYS A 252 -13.77 24.22 -8.16
C LYS A 252 -12.49 24.96 -7.76
N GLN A 253 -12.06 24.80 -6.52
CA GLN A 253 -10.88 25.43 -5.96
C GLN A 253 -9.63 24.57 -6.03
N GLY A 254 -9.72 23.40 -6.65
CA GLY A 254 -8.59 22.49 -6.78
C GLY A 254 -7.49 23.03 -7.68
N ARG A 255 -6.24 22.72 -7.36
CA ARG A 255 -5.05 23.13 -8.13
C ARG A 255 -5.09 22.64 -9.58
N PHE A 256 -5.72 21.51 -9.81
CA PHE A 256 -5.91 20.98 -11.16
C PHE A 256 -6.67 21.97 -12.04
N ARG A 257 -7.78 22.55 -11.53
CA ARG A 257 -8.55 23.56 -12.25
C ARG A 257 -7.83 24.91 -12.34
N GLN A 258 -7.21 25.36 -11.25
CA GLN A 258 -6.60 26.69 -11.18
C GLN A 258 -5.27 26.78 -11.90
N ASN A 259 -4.42 25.76 -11.77
CA ASN A 259 -3.03 25.82 -12.21
C ASN A 259 -2.68 24.86 -13.34
N LEU A 260 -3.39 23.73 -13.47
CA LEU A 260 -3.09 22.72 -14.50
C LEU A 260 -3.99 22.89 -15.73
N LEU A 261 -5.30 23.08 -15.53
CA LEU A 261 -6.24 23.27 -16.63
C LEU A 261 -6.35 24.72 -17.08
N GLY A 262 -6.24 25.69 -16.16
CA GLY A 262 -6.36 27.10 -16.44
C GLY A 262 -5.05 27.78 -16.80
N LYS A 263 -3.92 27.11 -16.67
CA LYS A 263 -2.61 27.67 -17.01
C LYS A 263 -2.34 27.48 -18.48
N ARG A 264 -2.08 28.57 -19.19
CA ARG A 264 -1.56 28.48 -20.54
C ARG A 264 -0.17 27.88 -20.47
N VAL A 265 0.00 26.74 -21.08
CA VAL A 265 1.31 26.11 -21.26
C VAL A 265 1.84 26.67 -22.56
N ASP A 266 2.86 27.52 -22.46
CA ASP A 266 3.61 27.95 -23.64
C ASP A 266 4.54 26.83 -24.08
#